data_4f6ffedde2db56c855f7537436de45a9
#
_entry.id   4f6ffedde2db56c855f7537436de45a9
#
_cell.length_a   1.000
_cell.length_b   1.000
_cell.length_c   1.000
_cell.angle_alpha   90.00
_cell.angle_beta   90.00
_cell.angle_gamma   90.00
#
_symmetry.space_group_name_H-M   'P 1'
#
loop_
_entity.id
_entity.type
_entity.pdbx_description
1 polymer ?
#
loop_
_entity_poly.entity_id
_entity_poly.type
_entity_poly.pdbx_seq_one_letter_code
_entity_poly.pdbx_strand_id
1 'polypeptide(L)'
;MDIAIKIEALRKLLHGHAHRYYVLDDPQIPDAEYDKLFQELQSLEAAHPELLTPDSPTQRVGGKPLDTFVSVRHAVPMLSIRTETDTEATGAEAFDARVRKELGLLELEPPVEYVAELKFDGLAMN
;
A
#
# COMPACT_ATOMS: atom_id res chain seq x y z
N MET A 1 -19.14 8.91 17.54
CA MET A 1 -19.54 8.15 16.33
C MET A 1 -19.10 6.72 16.53
N ASP A 2 -19.98 5.77 16.27
CA ASP A 2 -19.67 4.35 16.44
C ASP A 2 -18.52 3.97 15.50
N ILE A 3 -17.50 3.29 16.02
CA ILE A 3 -16.29 2.90 15.27
C ILE A 3 -16.64 1.99 14.10
N ALA A 4 -17.60 1.09 14.27
CA ALA A 4 -18.06 0.22 13.20
C ALA A 4 -18.65 1.01 12.02
N ILE A 5 -19.42 2.06 12.32
CA ILE A 5 -19.97 2.96 11.29
C ILE A 5 -18.86 3.72 10.58
N LYS A 6 -17.84 4.17 11.34
CA LYS A 6 -16.70 4.88 10.75
C LYS A 6 -15.88 3.99 9.81
N ILE A 7 -15.58 2.77 10.22
CA ILE A 7 -14.85 1.78 9.40
C ILE A 7 -15.63 1.50 8.11
N GLU A 8 -16.93 1.26 8.21
CA GLU A 8 -17.77 0.96 7.04
C GLU A 8 -17.85 2.15 6.06
N ALA A 9 -17.93 3.38 6.58
CA ALA A 9 -17.89 4.59 5.76
C ALA A 9 -16.57 4.75 5.01
N LEU A 10 -15.43 4.51 5.69
CA LEU A 10 -14.10 4.55 5.08
C LEU A 10 -13.92 3.47 4.01
N ARG A 11 -14.41 2.24 4.24
CA ARG A 11 -14.39 1.16 3.24
C ARG A 11 -15.14 1.55 1.98
N LYS A 12 -16.35 2.04 2.11
CA LYS A 12 -17.17 2.50 0.96
C LYS A 12 -16.50 3.62 0.19
N LEU A 13 -15.93 4.59 0.90
CA LEU A 13 -15.22 5.71 0.30
C LEU A 13 -13.99 5.23 -0.48
N LEU A 14 -13.16 4.39 0.11
CA LEU A 14 -11.96 3.85 -0.52
C LEU A 14 -12.28 2.93 -1.70
N HIS A 15 -13.32 2.09 -1.62
CA HIS A 15 -13.79 1.29 -2.76
C HIS A 15 -14.26 2.19 -3.91
N GLY A 16 -14.97 3.28 -3.62
CA GLY A 16 -15.39 4.25 -4.62
C GLY A 16 -14.22 4.92 -5.33
N HIS A 17 -13.22 5.37 -4.58
CA HIS A 17 -12.01 5.98 -5.14
C HIS A 17 -11.16 4.98 -5.92
N ALA A 18 -11.00 3.75 -5.42
CA ALA A 18 -10.29 2.69 -6.12
C ALA A 18 -10.98 2.33 -7.45
N HIS A 19 -12.30 2.24 -7.48
CA HIS A 19 -13.05 2.00 -8.71
C HIS A 19 -12.84 3.12 -9.74
N ARG A 20 -12.88 4.37 -9.31
CA ARG A 20 -12.62 5.53 -10.19
C ARG A 20 -11.20 5.52 -10.73
N TYR A 21 -10.22 5.22 -9.88
CA TYR A 21 -8.82 5.18 -10.28
C TYR A 21 -8.52 4.02 -11.23
N TYR A 22 -8.88 2.78 -10.85
CA TYR A 22 -8.48 1.58 -11.60
C TYR A 22 -9.40 1.21 -12.77
N VAL A 23 -10.68 1.58 -12.71
CA VAL A 23 -11.69 1.16 -13.71
C VAL A 23 -12.08 2.30 -14.62
N LEU A 24 -12.30 3.49 -14.06
CA LEU A 24 -12.83 4.64 -14.82
C LEU A 24 -11.72 5.59 -15.31
N ASP A 25 -10.48 5.44 -14.83
CA ASP A 25 -9.37 6.37 -15.10
C ASP A 25 -9.76 7.84 -14.81
N ASP A 26 -10.54 8.04 -13.75
CA ASP A 26 -11.12 9.33 -13.34
C ASP A 26 -10.94 9.54 -11.83
N PRO A 27 -9.69 9.72 -11.33
CA PRO A 27 -9.43 9.95 -9.92
C PRO A 27 -10.02 11.28 -9.46
N GLN A 28 -10.74 11.26 -8.33
CA GLN A 28 -11.41 12.44 -7.76
C GLN A 28 -10.62 13.08 -6.61
N ILE A 29 -9.64 12.38 -6.09
CA ILE A 29 -8.76 12.86 -5.02
C ILE A 29 -7.30 12.59 -5.40
N PRO A 30 -6.35 13.39 -4.89
CA PRO A 30 -4.92 13.12 -5.02
C PRO A 30 -4.52 11.83 -4.29
N ASP A 31 -3.47 11.16 -4.77
CA ASP A 31 -2.93 9.92 -4.16
C ASP A 31 -2.62 10.10 -2.66
N ALA A 32 -2.05 11.25 -2.28
CA ALA A 32 -1.73 11.56 -0.89
C ALA A 32 -2.99 11.62 0.02
N GLU A 33 -4.14 11.98 -0.51
CA GLU A 33 -5.41 11.98 0.23
C GLU A 33 -5.96 10.56 0.34
N TYR A 34 -5.90 9.79 -0.75
CA TYR A 34 -6.24 8.37 -0.72
C TYR A 34 -5.41 7.61 0.32
N ASP A 35 -4.09 7.84 0.34
CA ASP A 35 -3.18 7.19 1.28
C ASP A 35 -3.50 7.51 2.73
N LYS A 36 -3.89 8.75 3.04
CA LYS A 36 -4.34 9.13 4.40
C LYS A 36 -5.59 8.36 4.83
N LEU A 37 -6.58 8.29 3.96
CA LEU A 37 -7.82 7.54 4.23
C LEU A 37 -7.53 6.04 4.40
N PHE A 38 -6.64 5.50 3.59
CA PHE A 38 -6.21 4.11 3.67
C PHE A 38 -5.49 3.81 4.99
N GLN A 39 -4.54 4.66 5.40
CA GLN A 39 -3.83 4.53 6.68
C GLN A 39 -4.78 4.66 7.87
N GLU A 40 -5.77 5.56 7.79
CA GLU A 40 -6.79 5.70 8.84
C GLU A 40 -7.60 4.41 8.97
N LEU A 41 -8.08 3.85 7.86
CA LEU A 41 -8.80 2.56 7.88
C LEU A 41 -7.92 1.45 8.44
N GLN A 42 -6.68 1.33 7.99
CA GLN A 42 -5.73 0.32 8.45
C GLN A 42 -5.48 0.41 9.97
N SER A 43 -5.34 1.63 10.49
CA SER A 43 -5.14 1.86 11.92
C SER A 43 -6.37 1.48 12.75
N LEU A 44 -7.57 1.77 12.26
CA LEU A 44 -8.82 1.40 12.91
C LEU A 44 -9.04 -0.11 12.90
N GLU A 45 -8.77 -0.79 11.79
CA GLU A 45 -8.89 -2.25 11.68
C GLU A 45 -7.84 -2.97 12.53
N ALA A 46 -6.63 -2.42 12.66
CA ALA A 46 -5.61 -2.95 13.57
C ALA A 46 -6.01 -2.82 15.05
N ALA A 47 -6.68 -1.71 15.41
CA ALA A 47 -7.20 -1.50 16.75
C ALA A 47 -8.48 -2.33 17.06
N HIS A 48 -9.21 -2.74 16.03
CA HIS A 48 -10.47 -3.46 16.09
C HIS A 48 -10.48 -4.68 15.14
N PRO A 49 -9.66 -5.72 15.42
CA PRO A 49 -9.54 -6.88 14.54
C PRO A 49 -10.86 -7.63 14.34
N GLU A 50 -11.78 -7.54 15.30
CA GLU A 50 -13.13 -8.12 15.23
C GLU A 50 -14.01 -7.51 14.14
N LEU A 51 -13.66 -6.30 13.69
CA LEU A 51 -14.37 -5.60 12.61
C LEU A 51 -13.69 -5.78 11.24
N LEU A 52 -12.54 -6.46 11.18
CA LEU A 52 -11.84 -6.72 9.92
C LEU A 52 -12.64 -7.68 9.05
N THR A 53 -12.83 -7.33 7.78
CA THR A 53 -13.53 -8.18 6.80
C THR A 53 -12.62 -8.52 5.62
N PRO A 54 -12.78 -9.71 4.99
CA PRO A 54 -11.93 -10.13 3.87
C PRO A 54 -12.03 -9.25 2.62
N ASP A 55 -13.10 -8.47 2.51
CA ASP A 55 -13.37 -7.54 1.41
C ASP A 55 -12.87 -6.11 1.67
N SER A 56 -12.30 -5.86 2.86
CA SER A 56 -11.72 -4.55 3.15
C SER A 56 -10.65 -4.15 2.11
N PRO A 57 -10.60 -2.86 1.71
CA PRO A 57 -9.53 -2.35 0.85
C PRO A 57 -8.13 -2.61 1.39
N THR A 58 -7.97 -2.75 2.70
CA THR A 58 -6.68 -3.07 3.34
C THR A 58 -6.24 -4.53 3.14
N GLN A 59 -7.17 -5.42 2.75
CA GLN A 59 -6.93 -6.85 2.51
C GLN A 59 -6.81 -7.19 1.01
N ARG A 60 -7.14 -6.26 0.13
CA ARG A 60 -7.12 -6.46 -1.32
C ARG A 60 -6.44 -5.31 -2.02
N VAL A 61 -5.65 -5.64 -3.04
CA VAL A 61 -5.08 -4.65 -3.97
C VAL A 61 -6.01 -4.53 -5.16
N GLY A 62 -6.49 -3.31 -5.44
CA GLY A 62 -7.32 -2.99 -6.60
C GLY A 62 -8.78 -3.44 -6.51
N GLY A 63 -9.51 -3.24 -7.60
CA GLY A 63 -10.91 -3.66 -7.75
C GLY A 63 -11.06 -5.18 -7.98
N LYS A 64 -12.30 -5.68 -7.97
CA LYS A 64 -12.59 -7.07 -8.33
C LYS A 64 -12.10 -7.33 -9.75
N PRO A 65 -11.28 -8.37 -9.99
CA PRO A 65 -10.87 -8.75 -11.34
C PRO A 65 -12.09 -9.04 -12.22
N LEU A 66 -11.98 -8.75 -13.51
CA LEU A 66 -13.02 -9.14 -14.46
C LEU A 66 -13.12 -10.66 -14.52
N ASP A 67 -14.34 -11.18 -14.58
CA ASP A 67 -14.60 -12.64 -14.63
C ASP A 67 -14.06 -13.30 -15.92
N THR A 68 -13.64 -12.48 -16.91
CA THR A 68 -13.00 -12.93 -18.16
C THR A 68 -11.55 -13.34 -18.00
N PHE A 69 -10.89 -12.97 -16.89
CA PHE A 69 -9.50 -13.37 -16.65
C PHE A 69 -9.40 -14.70 -15.94
N VAL A 70 -8.61 -15.60 -16.50
CA VAL A 70 -8.29 -16.88 -15.87
C VAL A 70 -7.26 -16.65 -14.76
N SER A 71 -7.54 -17.20 -13.58
CA SER A 71 -6.61 -17.14 -12.46
C SER A 71 -5.40 -18.04 -12.73
N VAL A 72 -4.19 -17.47 -12.61
CA VAL A 72 -2.92 -18.19 -12.78
C VAL A 72 -2.12 -18.10 -11.48
N ARG A 73 -1.56 -19.23 -11.06
CA ARG A 73 -0.69 -19.27 -9.89
C ARG A 73 0.75 -19.03 -10.32
N HIS A 74 1.38 -18.01 -9.75
CA HIS A 74 2.80 -17.74 -9.97
C HIS A 74 3.70 -18.80 -9.32
N ALA A 75 4.76 -19.20 -10.01
CA ALA A 75 5.78 -20.11 -9.46
C ALA A 75 6.58 -19.43 -8.32
N VAL A 76 6.84 -18.14 -8.48
CA VAL A 76 7.43 -17.27 -7.45
C VAL A 76 6.42 -16.17 -7.12
N PRO A 77 6.08 -15.94 -5.84
CA PRO A 77 5.11 -14.92 -5.48
C PRO A 77 5.54 -13.53 -5.96
N MET A 78 4.60 -12.76 -6.51
CA MET A 78 4.80 -11.34 -6.73
C MET A 78 4.72 -10.60 -5.40
N LEU A 79 5.77 -9.85 -5.07
CA LEU A 79 5.86 -9.09 -3.83
C LEU A 79 5.62 -7.61 -4.08
N SER A 80 5.07 -6.93 -3.08
CA SER A 80 4.91 -5.48 -3.10
C SER A 80 6.18 -4.78 -2.63
N ILE A 81 6.44 -3.59 -3.20
CA ILE A 81 7.50 -2.69 -2.73
C ILE A 81 6.97 -1.92 -1.52
N ARG A 82 7.76 -1.84 -0.47
CA ARG A 82 7.44 -1.00 0.68
C ARG A 82 7.67 0.47 0.34
N THR A 83 6.65 1.29 0.55
CA THR A 83 6.73 2.74 0.38
C THR A 83 7.17 3.40 1.68
N GLU A 84 8.12 4.33 1.60
CA GLU A 84 8.40 5.27 2.67
C GLU A 84 7.50 6.49 2.49
N THR A 85 6.78 6.86 3.54
CA THR A 85 5.82 7.97 3.51
C THR A 85 6.42 9.30 3.96
N ASP A 86 7.58 9.27 4.61
CA ASP A 86 8.35 10.46 4.95
C ASP A 86 9.18 10.88 3.73
N THR A 87 8.88 12.05 3.18
CA THR A 87 9.54 12.63 2.00
C THR A 87 10.74 13.50 2.34
N GLU A 88 11.05 13.67 3.63
CA GLU A 88 12.20 14.43 4.11
C GLU A 88 13.45 13.55 4.22
N ALA A 89 14.58 14.16 4.57
CA ALA A 89 15.84 13.45 4.76
C ALA A 89 15.73 12.31 5.79
N THR A 90 14.91 12.49 6.82
CA THR A 90 14.61 11.47 7.84
C THR A 90 14.00 10.19 7.27
N GLY A 91 13.24 10.29 6.18
CA GLY A 91 12.73 9.11 5.46
C GLY A 91 13.83 8.31 4.79
N ALA A 92 14.79 8.99 4.16
CA ALA A 92 15.96 8.33 3.56
C ALA A 92 16.87 7.69 4.63
N GLU A 93 17.07 8.36 5.76
CA GLU A 93 17.83 7.81 6.89
C GLU A 93 17.15 6.57 7.48
N ALA A 94 15.83 6.60 7.64
CA ALA A 94 15.05 5.46 8.11
C ALA A 94 15.10 4.28 7.13
N PHE A 95 15.11 4.55 5.83
CA PHE A 95 15.29 3.54 4.80
C PHE A 95 16.67 2.88 4.90
N ASP A 96 17.75 3.67 4.96
CA ASP A 96 19.13 3.16 5.12
C ASP A 96 19.26 2.31 6.38
N ALA A 97 18.74 2.77 7.51
CA ALA A 97 18.77 2.04 8.78
C ALA A 97 18.06 0.66 8.66
N ARG A 98 16.94 0.58 7.94
CA ARG A 98 16.27 -0.72 7.69
C ARG A 98 17.13 -1.63 6.82
N VAL A 99 17.67 -1.11 5.72
CA VAL A 99 18.54 -1.90 4.83
C VAL A 99 19.73 -2.45 5.59
N ARG A 100 20.42 -1.61 6.37
CA ARG A 100 21.55 -2.04 7.22
C ARG A 100 21.17 -3.13 8.20
N LYS A 101 20.03 -2.98 8.87
CA LYS A 101 19.50 -3.98 9.79
C LYS A 101 19.25 -5.32 9.11
N GLU A 102 18.60 -5.31 7.94
CA GLU A 102 18.31 -6.54 7.18
C GLU A 102 19.58 -7.22 6.66
N LEU A 103 20.60 -6.45 6.31
CA LEU A 103 21.90 -6.96 5.88
C LEU A 103 22.82 -7.34 7.06
N GLY A 104 22.43 -7.08 8.30
CA GLY A 104 23.24 -7.35 9.48
C GLY A 104 24.49 -6.45 9.59
N LEU A 105 24.47 -5.27 8.95
CA LEU A 105 25.58 -4.33 8.96
C LEU A 105 25.64 -3.54 10.28
N LEU A 106 26.86 -3.34 10.78
CA LEU A 106 27.14 -2.53 11.98
C LEU A 106 27.22 -1.04 11.60
N GLU A 107 27.06 -0.16 12.59
CA GLU A 107 27.13 1.30 12.38
C GLU A 107 28.45 1.80 11.77
N LEU A 108 29.55 1.12 12.06
CA LEU A 108 30.89 1.48 11.59
C LEU A 108 31.28 0.88 10.24
N GLU A 109 30.39 0.10 9.61
CA GLU A 109 30.65 -0.47 8.28
C GLU A 109 30.46 0.57 7.19
N PRO A 110 31.12 0.39 6.02
CA PRO A 110 31.03 1.36 4.93
C PRO A 110 29.60 1.65 4.52
N PRO A 111 29.33 2.85 3.96
CA PRO A 111 28.00 3.20 3.50
C PRO A 111 27.48 2.22 2.44
N VAL A 112 26.19 1.96 2.45
CA VAL A 112 25.53 1.19 1.41
C VAL A 112 25.38 2.07 0.17
N GLU A 113 25.72 1.56 -1.00
CA GLU A 113 25.50 2.27 -2.26
C GLU A 113 24.07 2.06 -2.74
N TYR A 114 23.42 3.14 -3.16
CA TYR A 114 22.05 3.14 -3.67
C TYR A 114 21.98 3.70 -5.08
N VAL A 115 21.03 3.19 -5.85
CA VAL A 115 20.61 3.78 -7.12
C VAL A 115 19.21 4.36 -6.93
N ALA A 116 19.02 5.61 -7.33
CA ALA A 116 17.72 6.26 -7.33
C ALA A 116 17.17 6.29 -8.77
N GLU A 117 15.96 5.76 -8.92
CA GLU A 117 15.27 5.67 -10.21
C GLU A 117 13.83 6.16 -10.07
N LEU A 118 13.25 6.64 -11.17
CA LEU A 118 11.83 6.92 -11.22
C LEU A 118 11.04 5.61 -11.24
N LYS A 119 10.02 5.52 -10.42
CA LYS A 119 9.07 4.40 -10.46
C LYS A 119 7.92 4.77 -11.40
N PHE A 120 7.92 4.15 -12.58
CA PHE A 120 6.83 4.32 -13.55
C PHE A 120 5.67 3.39 -13.21
N ASP A 121 4.45 3.93 -13.28
CA ASP A 121 3.24 3.13 -13.14
C ASP A 121 2.95 2.36 -14.41
N GLY A 122 2.47 1.14 -14.26
CA GLY A 122 2.16 0.25 -15.38
C GLY A 122 1.71 -1.13 -14.90
N LEU A 123 1.50 -2.02 -15.86
CA LEU A 123 1.17 -3.40 -15.56
C LEU A 123 2.39 -4.13 -15.00
N ALA A 124 2.19 -4.82 -13.86
CA ALA A 124 3.16 -5.78 -13.37
C ALA A 124 3.02 -7.08 -14.17
N MET A 125 4.11 -7.50 -14.77
CA MET A 125 4.19 -8.75 -15.55
C MET A 125 5.23 -9.66 -14.94
N ASN A 126 4.92 -10.95 -14.90
CA ASN A 126 5.81 -12.01 -14.42
C ASN A 126 5.83 -13.17 -15.41
#